data_e707689d1aafa7cab228ff74a7efbd13
#
_entry.id   e707689d1aafa7cab228ff74a7efbd13
#
_cell.length_a   1.000
_cell.length_b   1.000
_cell.length_c   1.000
_cell.angle_alpha   90.00
_cell.angle_beta   90.00
_cell.angle_gamma   90.00
#
_symmetry.space_group_name_H-M   'P 1'
#
loop_
_entity.id
_entity.type
_entity.pdbx_description
1 polymer ?
#
loop_
_entity_poly.entity_id
_entity_poly.type
_entity_poly.pdbx_seq_one_letter_code
_entity_poly.pdbx_strand_id
1 'polypeptide(L)'
;MMISVGTDILEIERMERLQKKGRIDRIFTEEERRQSEGRTSRLAGDFSVKEAVAKTFGTGVRGFSLLEIEVLRDALGKPFVKLYGNARKVFDSLKGQSIEVSISNTGELVIATAILIKKRNKDRAENSLLPLPKRNPASHKGSYGKVAIFAGKKGMAGAAFFSALGAYRAGAGLVYLYTEKE
;
A
#
# COMPACT_ATOMS: atom_id res chain seq x y z
N MET A 1 -0.65 10.21 -11.60
CA MET A 1 -0.03 9.77 -10.34
C MET A 1 -0.10 8.25 -10.31
N MET A 2 1.00 7.57 -10.02
CA MET A 2 1.02 6.11 -9.80
C MET A 2 1.43 5.88 -8.34
N ILE A 3 0.80 4.93 -7.70
CA ILE A 3 1.08 4.57 -6.31
C ILE A 3 1.41 3.09 -6.18
N SER A 4 2.29 2.75 -5.23
CA SER A 4 2.50 1.39 -4.76
C SER A 4 2.28 1.39 -3.25
N VAL A 5 1.60 0.36 -2.77
CA VAL A 5 1.28 0.21 -1.34
C VAL A 5 1.99 -1.01 -0.80
N GLY A 6 2.54 -0.89 0.38
CA GLY A 6 3.09 -1.99 1.15
C GLY A 6 2.53 -1.96 2.57
N THR A 7 2.24 -3.12 3.12
CA THR A 7 1.81 -3.27 4.51
C THR A 7 2.60 -4.37 5.18
N ASP A 8 2.84 -4.19 6.46
CA ASP A 8 3.48 -5.18 7.32
C ASP A 8 2.78 -5.26 8.67
N ILE A 9 2.80 -6.45 9.26
CA ILE A 9 2.29 -6.72 10.60
C ILE A 9 3.35 -7.49 11.39
N LEU A 10 3.59 -7.10 12.62
CA LEU A 10 4.61 -7.67 13.50
C LEU A 10 4.09 -7.85 14.92
N GLU A 11 4.37 -9.01 15.51
CA GLU A 11 4.24 -9.23 16.95
C GLU A 11 5.37 -8.52 17.70
N ILE A 12 5.04 -7.73 18.72
CA ILE A 12 6.02 -6.98 19.52
C ILE A 12 7.00 -7.93 20.22
N GLU A 13 6.53 -9.09 20.66
CA GLU A 13 7.37 -10.14 21.27
C GLU A 13 8.50 -10.60 20.31
N ARG A 14 8.25 -10.63 19.00
CA ARG A 14 9.31 -10.97 18.01
C ARG A 14 10.44 -9.92 18.04
N MET A 15 10.11 -8.65 18.24
CA MET A 15 11.12 -7.59 18.36
C MET A 15 11.91 -7.74 19.67
N GLU A 16 11.26 -8.08 20.77
CA GLU A 16 11.95 -8.37 22.05
C GLU A 16 12.97 -9.49 21.90
N ARG A 17 12.61 -10.56 21.19
CA ARG A 17 13.53 -11.66 20.90
C ARG A 17 14.74 -11.22 20.06
N LEU A 18 14.57 -10.30 19.12
CA LEU A 18 15.66 -9.73 18.31
C LEU A 18 16.59 -8.84 19.15
N GLN A 19 16.03 -8.03 20.07
CA GLN A 19 16.80 -7.21 21.00
C GLN A 19 17.66 -8.09 21.92
N LYS A 20 17.09 -9.13 22.54
CA LYS A 20 17.81 -10.09 23.39
C LYS A 20 18.95 -10.79 22.68
N LYS A 21 18.85 -10.99 21.35
CA LYS A 21 19.90 -11.59 20.51
C LYS A 21 20.98 -10.61 20.06
N GLY A 22 20.92 -9.33 20.44
CA GLY A 22 21.89 -8.32 20.04
C GLY A 22 21.94 -8.03 18.55
N ARG A 23 20.84 -8.23 17.81
CA ARG A 23 20.80 -8.07 16.35
C ARG A 23 20.23 -6.74 15.87
N ILE A 24 19.88 -5.86 16.80
CA ILE A 24 19.22 -4.59 16.47
C ILE A 24 20.14 -3.63 15.68
N ASP A 25 21.44 -3.68 15.89
CA ASP A 25 22.42 -2.80 15.23
C ASP A 25 22.52 -3.04 13.71
N ARG A 26 22.05 -4.21 13.24
CA ARG A 26 21.99 -4.54 11.80
C ARG A 26 20.68 -4.09 11.14
N ILE A 27 19.74 -3.63 11.94
CA ILE A 27 18.39 -3.30 11.53
C ILE A 27 18.11 -1.81 11.69
N PHE A 28 18.58 -1.22 12.80
CA PHE A 28 18.25 0.15 13.19
C PHE A 28 19.50 1.02 13.24
N THR A 29 19.35 2.25 12.73
CA THR A 29 20.36 3.29 12.88
C THR A 29 20.48 3.72 14.35
N GLU A 30 21.56 4.41 14.70
CA GLU A 30 21.72 4.96 16.03
C GLU A 30 20.59 5.94 16.39
N GLU A 31 20.18 6.76 15.42
CA GLU A 31 19.11 7.73 15.61
C GLU A 31 17.74 7.07 15.86
N GLU A 32 17.40 6.00 15.12
CA GLU A 32 16.18 5.22 15.40
C GLU A 32 16.20 4.64 16.81
N ARG A 33 17.33 4.09 17.22
CA ARG A 33 17.48 3.56 18.58
C ARG A 33 17.34 4.66 19.64
N ARG A 34 17.93 5.82 19.41
CA ARG A 34 17.83 6.99 20.28
C ARG A 34 16.36 7.46 20.40
N GLN A 35 15.68 7.64 19.27
CA GLN A 35 14.27 8.06 19.25
C GLN A 35 13.31 7.01 19.82
N SER A 36 13.70 5.74 19.85
CA SER A 36 12.86 4.70 20.45
C SER A 36 12.70 4.85 21.97
N GLU A 37 13.64 5.56 22.64
CA GLU A 37 13.66 5.75 24.09
C GLU A 37 13.59 4.41 24.84
N GLY A 38 14.21 3.36 24.28
CA GLY A 38 14.19 2.00 24.82
C GLY A 38 12.85 1.26 24.67
N ARG A 39 11.86 1.85 24.04
CA ARG A 39 10.53 1.23 23.85
C ARG A 39 10.56 0.22 22.71
N THR A 40 10.40 -1.06 23.03
CA THR A 40 10.34 -2.15 22.03
C THR A 40 9.22 -1.97 21.02
N SER A 41 8.06 -1.46 21.45
CA SER A 41 6.94 -1.19 20.55
C SER A 41 7.26 -0.13 19.48
N ARG A 42 8.11 0.87 19.79
CA ARG A 42 8.59 1.83 18.80
C ARG A 42 9.51 1.16 17.78
N LEU A 43 10.48 0.37 18.22
CA LEU A 43 11.36 -0.39 17.33
C LEU A 43 10.57 -1.39 16.45
N ALA A 44 9.54 -2.03 17.02
CA ALA A 44 8.64 -2.89 16.25
C ALA A 44 7.92 -2.11 15.14
N GLY A 45 7.43 -0.89 15.46
CA GLY A 45 6.82 0.01 14.48
C GLY A 45 7.79 0.41 13.37
N ASP A 46 9.00 0.78 13.72
CA ASP A 46 10.03 1.18 12.76
C ASP A 46 10.44 0.01 11.85
N PHE A 47 10.57 -1.19 12.42
CA PHE A 47 10.82 -2.41 11.64
C PHE A 47 9.69 -2.68 10.64
N SER A 48 8.44 -2.63 11.10
CA SER A 48 7.29 -2.84 10.22
C SER A 48 7.20 -1.78 9.12
N VAL A 49 7.60 -0.52 9.39
CA VAL A 49 7.69 0.51 8.34
C VAL A 49 8.77 0.16 7.32
N LYS A 50 9.96 -0.29 7.75
CA LYS A 50 11.02 -0.70 6.83
C LYS A 50 10.58 -1.82 5.89
N GLU A 51 9.91 -2.84 6.43
CA GLU A 51 9.34 -3.94 5.65
C GLU A 51 8.20 -3.46 4.72
N ALA A 52 7.31 -2.59 5.19
CA ALA A 52 6.26 -2.01 4.38
C ALA A 52 6.83 -1.19 3.20
N VAL A 53 7.87 -0.38 3.44
CA VAL A 53 8.58 0.38 2.40
C VAL A 53 9.22 -0.56 1.39
N ALA A 54 9.92 -1.60 1.85
CA ALA A 54 10.53 -2.61 0.97
C ALA A 54 9.49 -3.31 0.07
N LYS A 55 8.30 -3.56 0.59
CA LYS A 55 7.18 -4.10 -0.21
C LYS A 55 6.70 -3.14 -1.29
N THR A 56 6.74 -1.81 -1.06
CA THR A 56 6.39 -0.84 -2.11
C THR A 56 7.35 -0.86 -3.29
N PHE A 57 8.60 -1.29 -3.09
CA PHE A 57 9.60 -1.43 -4.15
C PHE A 57 9.34 -2.66 -5.04
N GLY A 58 8.54 -3.63 -4.56
CA GLY A 58 8.18 -4.83 -5.30
C GLY A 58 9.22 -5.96 -5.23
N THR A 59 10.38 -5.72 -4.63
CA THR A 59 11.49 -6.69 -4.52
C THR A 59 11.67 -7.25 -3.12
N GLY A 60 10.94 -6.71 -2.13
CA GLY A 60 11.25 -6.93 -0.72
C GLY A 60 12.64 -6.38 -0.37
N VAL A 61 13.23 -6.86 0.71
CA VAL A 61 14.58 -6.44 1.16
C VAL A 61 15.64 -7.19 0.34
N ARG A 62 15.76 -6.85 -0.96
CA ARG A 62 16.78 -7.40 -1.86
C ARG A 62 17.59 -6.28 -2.48
N GLY A 63 18.93 -6.42 -2.40
CA GLY A 63 19.84 -5.47 -2.99
C GLY A 63 20.14 -4.21 -2.15
N PHE A 64 19.56 -4.09 -0.95
CA PHE A 64 19.83 -3.03 0.01
C PHE A 64 19.71 -3.53 1.45
N SER A 65 20.22 -2.77 2.40
CA SER A 65 20.14 -3.05 3.85
C SER A 65 18.93 -2.35 4.48
N LEU A 66 18.36 -2.93 5.54
CA LEU A 66 17.35 -2.25 6.35
C LEU A 66 17.87 -0.95 7.01
N LEU A 67 19.18 -0.84 7.23
CA LEU A 67 19.82 0.41 7.69
C LEU A 67 19.71 1.55 6.68
N GLU A 68 19.50 1.25 5.39
CA GLU A 68 19.34 2.25 4.34
C GLU A 68 17.91 2.82 4.25
N ILE A 69 16.99 2.29 5.05
CA ILE A 69 15.65 2.83 5.28
C ILE A 69 15.59 3.29 6.72
N GLU A 70 15.75 4.58 6.97
CA GLU A 70 15.71 5.15 8.32
C GLU A 70 14.33 5.71 8.62
N VAL A 71 13.72 5.28 9.73
CA VAL A 71 12.37 5.69 10.16
C VAL A 71 12.50 6.64 11.34
N LEU A 72 12.13 7.89 11.12
CA LEU A 72 12.20 8.92 12.15
C LEU A 72 10.83 9.51 12.42
N ARG A 73 10.74 10.32 13.46
CA ARG A 73 9.53 11.08 13.82
C ARG A 73 9.83 12.56 13.86
N ASP A 74 8.90 13.35 13.38
CA ASP A 74 8.96 14.81 13.53
C ASP A 74 8.60 15.25 14.95
N ALA A 75 8.60 16.56 15.17
CA ALA A 75 8.30 17.16 16.49
C ALA A 75 6.87 16.87 16.97
N LEU A 76 5.96 16.50 16.08
CA LEU A 76 4.58 16.13 16.41
C LEU A 76 4.41 14.61 16.56
N GLY A 77 5.49 13.83 16.38
CA GLY A 77 5.47 12.37 16.45
C GLY A 77 5.04 11.67 15.16
N LYS A 78 4.82 12.40 14.05
CA LYS A 78 4.48 11.80 12.76
C LYS A 78 5.69 11.02 12.22
N PRO A 79 5.54 9.73 11.86
CA PRO A 79 6.61 8.97 11.25
C PRO A 79 6.89 9.43 9.82
N PHE A 80 8.17 9.44 9.46
CA PHE A 80 8.64 9.68 8.10
C PHE A 80 9.88 8.84 7.80
N VAL A 81 10.20 8.69 6.52
CA VAL A 81 11.30 7.83 6.07
C VAL A 81 12.37 8.64 5.35
N LYS A 82 13.63 8.36 5.70
CA LYS A 82 14.80 8.76 4.91
C LYS A 82 15.40 7.53 4.24
N LEU A 83 15.81 7.69 2.99
CA LEU A 83 16.42 6.62 2.20
C LEU A 83 17.87 6.94 1.89
N TYR A 84 18.74 5.93 2.02
CA TYR A 84 20.15 6.02 1.76
C TYR A 84 20.61 4.93 0.77
N GLY A 85 21.84 5.00 0.32
CA GLY A 85 22.52 3.95 -0.41
C GLY A 85 21.71 3.35 -1.57
N ASN A 86 21.62 2.03 -1.59
CA ASN A 86 20.92 1.31 -2.63
C ASN A 86 19.38 1.40 -2.48
N ALA A 87 18.83 1.53 -1.27
CA ALA A 87 17.41 1.78 -1.10
C ALA A 87 16.97 3.09 -1.77
N ARG A 88 17.82 4.15 -1.69
CA ARG A 88 17.59 5.40 -2.41
C ARG A 88 17.69 5.21 -3.93
N LYS A 89 18.65 4.45 -4.42
CA LYS A 89 18.76 4.15 -5.86
C LYS A 89 17.55 3.40 -6.40
N VAL A 90 17.01 2.43 -5.62
CA VAL A 90 15.79 1.71 -5.99
C VAL A 90 14.61 2.69 -6.06
N PHE A 91 14.44 3.55 -5.06
CA PHE A 91 13.39 4.57 -5.06
C PHE A 91 13.46 5.48 -6.29
N ASP A 92 14.67 5.96 -6.63
CA ASP A 92 14.90 6.85 -7.79
C ASP A 92 14.63 6.10 -9.11
N SER A 93 15.04 4.82 -9.23
CA SER A 93 14.78 3.98 -10.41
C SER A 93 13.29 3.75 -10.65
N LEU A 94 12.51 3.68 -9.58
CA LEU A 94 11.05 3.59 -9.62
C LEU A 94 10.37 4.94 -9.89
N LYS A 95 11.15 6.01 -10.10
CA LYS A 95 10.69 7.39 -10.26
C LYS A 95 9.89 7.86 -9.04
N GLY A 96 10.33 7.46 -7.85
CA GLY A 96 9.72 7.84 -6.58
C GLY A 96 9.67 9.37 -6.41
N GLN A 97 8.57 9.87 -5.89
CA GLN A 97 8.37 11.27 -5.55
C GLN A 97 8.34 11.48 -4.04
N SER A 98 7.59 10.66 -3.33
CA SER A 98 7.55 10.63 -1.87
C SER A 98 7.15 9.25 -1.36
N ILE A 99 7.42 9.01 -0.07
CA ILE A 99 6.91 7.86 0.67
C ILE A 99 6.17 8.41 1.89
N GLU A 100 4.90 8.07 2.00
CA GLU A 100 4.08 8.34 3.19
C GLU A 100 3.94 7.05 3.98
N VAL A 101 4.01 7.17 5.31
CA VAL A 101 3.93 6.01 6.21
C VAL A 101 2.97 6.27 7.36
N SER A 102 2.36 5.19 7.84
CA SER A 102 1.50 5.20 9.01
C SER A 102 1.74 3.97 9.86
N ILE A 103 1.67 4.12 11.16
CA ILE A 103 1.86 3.04 12.15
C ILE A 103 0.65 3.02 13.06
N SER A 104 0.12 1.83 13.31
CA SER A 104 -0.88 1.56 14.33
C SER A 104 -0.43 0.39 15.19
N ASN A 105 -0.60 0.47 16.50
CA ASN A 105 -0.20 -0.59 17.41
C ASN A 105 -1.25 -0.86 18.50
N THR A 106 -1.29 -2.10 18.93
CA THR A 106 -1.94 -2.58 20.15
C THR A 106 -0.87 -2.96 21.18
N GLY A 107 -1.25 -3.56 22.30
CA GLY A 107 -0.29 -4.11 23.27
C GLY A 107 0.58 -5.24 22.71
N GLU A 108 0.13 -5.94 21.66
CA GLU A 108 0.77 -7.16 21.15
C GLU A 108 1.27 -7.03 19.71
N LEU A 109 0.56 -6.25 18.88
CA LEU A 109 0.78 -6.17 17.45
C LEU A 109 1.09 -4.73 17.00
N VAL A 110 1.92 -4.63 15.97
CA VAL A 110 2.13 -3.41 15.19
C VAL A 110 1.75 -3.66 13.75
N ILE A 111 1.05 -2.73 13.14
CA ILE A 111 0.78 -2.69 11.72
C ILE A 111 1.39 -1.40 11.16
N ALA A 112 2.13 -1.52 10.06
CA ALA A 112 2.61 -0.38 9.31
C ALA A 112 2.11 -0.41 7.86
N THR A 113 1.82 0.76 7.33
CA THR A 113 1.49 0.95 5.91
C THR A 113 2.44 1.99 5.32
N ALA A 114 2.95 1.70 4.13
CA ALA A 114 3.74 2.62 3.32
C ALA A 114 3.07 2.84 1.96
N ILE A 115 3.07 4.08 1.49
CA ILE A 115 2.57 4.47 0.17
C ILE A 115 3.70 5.17 -0.57
N LEU A 116 4.22 4.52 -1.61
CA LEU A 116 5.18 5.12 -2.53
C LEU A 116 4.42 5.84 -3.65
N ILE A 117 4.58 7.13 -3.71
CA ILE A 117 4.06 7.99 -4.79
C ILE A 117 5.12 8.11 -5.87
N LYS A 118 4.75 7.83 -7.12
CA LYS A 118 5.64 7.83 -8.28
C LYS A 118 5.26 8.94 -9.26
N LYS A 119 6.28 9.54 -9.87
CA LYS A 119 6.05 10.46 -11.00
C LYS A 119 5.37 9.71 -12.14
N ARG A 120 4.38 10.33 -12.75
CA ARG A 120 3.73 9.77 -13.93
C ARG A 120 4.72 9.83 -15.11
N ASN A 121 4.97 8.69 -15.77
CA ASN A 121 5.63 8.72 -17.07
C ASN A 121 4.72 9.46 -18.05
N LYS A 122 5.17 10.60 -18.57
CA LYS A 122 4.42 11.32 -19.62
C LYS A 122 4.19 10.41 -20.83
N ASP A 123 5.18 9.59 -21.18
CA ASP A 123 5.12 8.68 -22.32
C ASP A 123 4.08 7.54 -22.19
N ARG A 124 3.69 7.18 -20.96
CA ARG A 124 2.59 6.22 -20.72
C ARG A 124 1.21 6.89 -20.68
N ALA A 125 1.16 8.21 -20.48
CA ALA A 125 -0.10 8.93 -20.36
C ALA A 125 -0.78 9.12 -21.71
N GLU A 126 -0.03 9.25 -22.79
CA GLU A 126 -0.60 9.37 -24.16
C GLU A 126 -1.09 8.04 -24.70
N ASN A 127 -0.48 6.90 -24.26
CA ASN A 127 -0.86 5.57 -24.74
C ASN A 127 -1.77 4.77 -23.80
N SER A 128 -2.12 5.26 -22.61
CA SER A 128 -2.91 4.47 -21.63
C SER A 128 -4.38 4.89 -21.51
N LEU A 129 -4.77 5.97 -22.11
CA LEU A 129 -6.18 6.27 -22.34
C LEU A 129 -6.54 5.66 -23.70
N LEU A 130 -6.89 4.37 -23.70
CA LEU A 130 -7.64 3.85 -24.83
C LEU A 130 -8.85 4.77 -25.00
N PRO A 131 -8.98 5.46 -26.14
CA PRO A 131 -10.17 6.27 -26.36
C PRO A 131 -11.37 5.34 -26.21
N LEU A 132 -12.34 5.75 -25.40
CA LEU A 132 -13.58 5.00 -25.29
C LEU A 132 -14.13 4.81 -26.71
N PRO A 133 -14.37 3.58 -27.14
CA PRO A 133 -14.86 3.34 -28.48
C PRO A 133 -16.18 4.10 -28.66
N LYS A 134 -16.30 4.83 -29.77
CA LYS A 134 -17.55 5.50 -30.11
C LYS A 134 -18.66 4.44 -30.21
N ARG A 135 -19.75 4.68 -29.51
CA ARG A 135 -20.92 3.79 -29.62
C ARG A 135 -21.51 3.87 -31.01
N ASN A 136 -21.72 2.72 -31.65
CA ASN A 136 -22.41 2.67 -32.92
C ASN A 136 -23.89 3.07 -32.72
N PRO A 137 -24.43 4.04 -33.45
CA PRO A 137 -25.85 4.44 -33.35
C PRO A 137 -26.85 3.28 -33.49
N ALA A 138 -26.50 2.23 -34.27
CA ALA A 138 -27.31 1.04 -34.46
C ALA A 138 -27.09 -0.04 -33.38
N SER A 139 -26.25 0.22 -32.35
CA SER A 139 -25.99 -0.75 -31.31
C SER A 139 -27.08 -0.73 -30.21
N HIS A 140 -27.22 -1.85 -29.52
CA HIS A 140 -28.15 -2.01 -28.41
C HIS A 140 -27.39 -2.37 -27.12
N LYS A 141 -28.09 -2.36 -25.99
CA LYS A 141 -27.47 -2.61 -24.65
C LYS A 141 -26.66 -3.92 -24.57
N GLY A 142 -27.03 -4.97 -25.30
CA GLY A 142 -26.30 -6.23 -25.36
C GLY A 142 -24.96 -6.17 -26.09
N SER A 143 -24.70 -5.13 -26.92
CA SER A 143 -23.47 -4.97 -27.69
C SER A 143 -22.28 -4.52 -26.84
N TYR A 144 -22.49 -4.05 -25.61
CA TYR A 144 -21.46 -3.48 -24.74
C TYR A 144 -21.14 -4.35 -23.52
N GLY A 145 -21.31 -5.66 -23.68
CA GLY A 145 -20.99 -6.64 -22.66
C GLY A 145 -22.08 -6.83 -21.59
N LYS A 146 -21.96 -7.94 -20.91
CA LYS A 146 -22.84 -8.35 -19.80
C LYS A 146 -21.98 -8.59 -18.58
N VAL A 147 -22.37 -8.04 -17.45
CA VAL A 147 -21.68 -8.23 -16.15
C VAL A 147 -22.64 -8.96 -15.21
N ALA A 148 -22.20 -10.05 -14.64
CA ALA A 148 -22.90 -10.74 -13.56
C ALA A 148 -22.22 -10.42 -12.22
N ILE A 149 -23.01 -9.99 -11.24
CA ILE A 149 -22.56 -9.64 -9.91
C ILE A 149 -23.26 -10.54 -8.90
N PHE A 150 -22.49 -11.30 -8.14
CA PHE A 150 -23.00 -12.12 -7.05
C PHE A 150 -22.63 -11.44 -5.74
N ALA A 151 -23.55 -10.67 -5.18
CA ALA A 151 -23.29 -9.88 -3.98
C ALA A 151 -24.57 -9.47 -3.27
N GLY A 152 -24.43 -9.13 -2.00
CA GLY A 152 -25.52 -8.69 -1.14
C GLY A 152 -26.15 -9.82 -0.34
N LYS A 153 -26.53 -9.48 0.86
CA LYS A 153 -27.37 -10.30 1.74
C LYS A 153 -28.29 -9.40 2.53
N LYS A 154 -29.27 -9.98 3.23
CA LYS A 154 -30.19 -9.23 4.09
C LYS A 154 -29.42 -8.28 5.03
N GLY A 155 -29.76 -7.01 5.01
CA GLY A 155 -29.09 -5.95 5.78
C GLY A 155 -27.76 -5.45 5.21
N MET A 156 -27.23 -6.01 4.09
CA MET A 156 -25.96 -5.63 3.46
C MET A 156 -26.09 -5.46 1.94
N ALA A 157 -27.06 -4.69 1.49
CA ALA A 157 -27.30 -4.46 0.06
C ALA A 157 -26.40 -3.39 -0.57
N GLY A 158 -25.77 -2.53 0.23
CA GLY A 158 -25.02 -1.36 -0.27
C GLY A 158 -23.87 -1.72 -1.20
N ALA A 159 -23.06 -2.72 -0.85
CA ALA A 159 -21.94 -3.16 -1.69
C ALA A 159 -22.41 -3.70 -3.06
N ALA A 160 -23.49 -4.47 -3.07
CA ALA A 160 -24.12 -4.98 -4.28
C ALA A 160 -24.61 -3.85 -5.18
N PHE A 161 -25.30 -2.86 -4.61
CA PHE A 161 -25.79 -1.68 -5.32
C PHE A 161 -24.64 -0.88 -5.95
N PHE A 162 -23.60 -0.55 -5.16
CA PHE A 162 -22.48 0.23 -5.66
C PHE A 162 -21.67 -0.51 -6.72
N SER A 163 -21.52 -1.82 -6.62
CA SER A 163 -20.86 -2.63 -7.63
C SER A 163 -21.65 -2.62 -8.96
N ALA A 164 -22.96 -2.76 -8.89
CA ALA A 164 -23.83 -2.69 -10.07
C ALA A 164 -23.80 -1.30 -10.72
N LEU A 165 -23.91 -0.25 -9.91
CA LEU A 165 -23.82 1.13 -10.39
C LEU A 165 -22.45 1.44 -11.02
N GLY A 166 -21.35 0.95 -10.40
CA GLY A 166 -20.00 1.07 -10.92
C GLY A 166 -19.85 0.41 -12.29
N ALA A 167 -20.38 -0.80 -12.47
CA ALA A 167 -20.36 -1.50 -13.75
C ALA A 167 -21.11 -0.73 -14.85
N TYR A 168 -22.29 -0.16 -14.55
CA TYR A 168 -23.02 0.69 -15.49
C TYR A 168 -22.23 1.95 -15.85
N ARG A 169 -21.67 2.64 -14.86
CA ARG A 169 -20.87 3.86 -15.09
C ARG A 169 -19.59 3.59 -15.86
N ALA A 170 -19.03 2.38 -15.74
CA ALA A 170 -17.90 1.92 -16.53
C ALA A 170 -18.26 1.56 -17.98
N GLY A 171 -19.58 1.57 -18.34
CA GLY A 171 -20.04 1.36 -19.71
C GLY A 171 -20.61 -0.02 -20.00
N ALA A 172 -20.82 -0.89 -19.01
CA ALA A 172 -21.47 -2.18 -19.21
C ALA A 172 -22.88 -1.99 -19.81
N GLY A 173 -23.18 -2.79 -20.82
CA GLY A 173 -24.47 -2.73 -21.49
C GLY A 173 -25.62 -3.35 -20.68
N LEU A 174 -25.33 -4.43 -19.99
CA LEU A 174 -26.25 -5.15 -19.11
C LEU A 174 -25.53 -5.53 -17.82
N VAL A 175 -26.19 -5.32 -16.68
CA VAL A 175 -25.70 -5.76 -15.36
C VAL A 175 -26.77 -6.65 -14.72
N TYR A 176 -26.39 -7.87 -14.37
CA TYR A 176 -27.22 -8.82 -13.63
C TYR A 176 -26.72 -8.88 -12.19
N LEU A 177 -27.57 -8.53 -11.26
CA LEU A 177 -27.25 -8.64 -9.83
C LEU A 177 -27.97 -9.87 -9.25
N TYR A 178 -27.18 -10.80 -8.77
CA TYR A 178 -27.64 -11.98 -8.04
C TYR A 178 -27.39 -11.76 -6.56
N THR A 179 -28.43 -11.78 -5.77
CA THR A 179 -28.37 -11.59 -4.31
C THR A 179 -29.05 -12.75 -3.60
N GLU A 180 -28.79 -12.89 -2.32
CA GLU A 180 -29.48 -13.87 -1.46
C GLU A 180 -30.98 -13.63 -1.49
N LYS A 181 -31.75 -14.73 -1.60
CA LYS A 181 -33.21 -14.67 -1.55
C LYS A 181 -33.65 -14.43 -0.10
N GLU A 182 -34.67 -13.61 0.11
CA GLU A 182 -35.32 -13.42 1.40
C GLU A 182 -36.02 -14.66 1.92
#